data_3fdb7973f3229a14f42eba5b529614a0
#
_entry.id   3fdb7973f3229a14f42eba5b529614a0
#
_cell.length_a   1.000
_cell.length_b   1.000
_cell.length_c   1.000
_cell.angle_alpha   90.00
_cell.angle_beta   90.00
_cell.angle_gamma   90.00
#
_symmetry.space_group_name_H-M   'P 1'
#
loop_
_entity.id
_entity.type
_entity.pdbx_description
1 polymer ?
#
loop_
_entity_poly.entity_id
_entity_poly.type
_entity_poly.pdbx_seq_one_letter_code
_entity_poly.pdbx_strand_id
1 'polypeptide(L)'
;MAGNMSGGSSYFKGLTKRDYIKKTQEIILAEGREAASIRRIAKEMGCSSASLYRYFENQAELIYYAELNQLSGYIKRLNAAQKRWTNIWEYYVGIWDCYCREAFRNPEVYDLLFLKSENTKLNATITEYYEMFPEAVGETNQFFMEMLKQKDFMARDYEICKKCMAEGALAPEAAPQLNRLACVLYEGYFKEVVDKGIREEDVDARVAQYIEDLDWIVMNLAKDLKGYKGYGK
;
A
#
# COMPACT_ATOMS: atom_id res chain seq x y z
N MET A 1 60.33 5.18 15.05
CA MET A 1 59.62 5.22 13.75
C MET A 1 58.15 4.93 14.03
N ALA A 2 57.33 5.96 14.01
CA ALA A 2 55.91 5.86 14.26
C ALA A 2 55.18 5.63 12.91
N GLY A 3 54.58 4.45 12.76
CA GLY A 3 53.73 4.13 11.62
C GLY A 3 52.32 4.67 11.83
N ASN A 4 51.95 5.62 11.06
CA ASN A 4 50.67 6.31 11.03
C ASN A 4 49.60 5.36 10.44
N MET A 5 48.67 4.87 11.22
CA MET A 5 47.44 4.22 10.73
C MET A 5 46.30 5.22 10.73
N SER A 6 46.24 6.07 9.72
CA SER A 6 45.09 6.89 9.34
C SER A 6 44.43 6.30 8.09
N GLY A 7 43.45 5.44 8.26
CA GLY A 7 42.74 4.82 7.16
C GLY A 7 41.38 4.29 7.55
N GLY A 8 40.46 5.12 8.00
CA GLY A 8 39.15 4.64 8.43
C GLY A 8 38.01 5.66 8.45
N SER A 9 38.10 6.74 7.66
CA SER A 9 37.07 7.79 7.77
C SER A 9 36.46 8.28 6.46
N SER A 10 36.70 7.61 5.33
CA SER A 10 36.30 8.16 4.02
C SER A 10 35.04 7.53 3.39
N TYR A 11 34.53 6.40 3.88
CA TYR A 11 33.39 5.69 3.27
C TYR A 11 32.01 6.06 3.81
N PHE A 12 31.91 6.80 4.91
CA PHE A 12 30.62 7.04 5.59
C PHE A 12 29.95 8.37 5.26
N LYS A 13 30.52 9.18 4.41
CA LYS A 13 29.99 10.50 4.02
C LYS A 13 29.03 10.42 2.83
N GLY A 14 27.99 9.61 2.89
CA GLY A 14 27.08 9.56 1.76
C GLY A 14 25.86 8.64 1.87
N LEU A 15 25.79 7.79 2.91
CA LEU A 15 24.60 6.91 3.04
C LEU A 15 23.36 7.71 3.44
N THR A 16 22.30 7.56 2.67
CA THR A 16 21.02 8.24 2.83
C THR A 16 19.97 7.33 3.44
N LYS A 17 18.84 7.88 3.87
CA LYS A 17 17.66 7.11 4.31
C LYS A 17 17.24 6.09 3.25
N ARG A 18 17.25 6.52 1.97
CA ARG A 18 16.95 5.67 0.82
C ARG A 18 17.86 4.44 0.71
N ASP A 19 19.17 4.61 0.96
CA ASP A 19 20.12 3.48 0.85
C ASP A 19 19.86 2.41 1.91
N TYR A 20 19.54 2.82 3.14
CA TYR A 20 19.15 1.90 4.21
C TYR A 20 17.87 1.16 3.90
N ILE A 21 16.86 1.84 3.36
CA ILE A 21 15.60 1.24 2.94
C ILE A 21 15.85 0.20 1.85
N LYS A 22 16.62 0.54 0.81
CA LYS A 22 16.98 -0.41 -0.28
C LYS A 22 17.69 -1.64 0.24
N LYS A 23 18.68 -1.47 1.11
CA LYS A 23 19.39 -2.61 1.71
C LYS A 23 18.43 -3.49 2.52
N THR A 24 17.52 -2.89 3.25
CA THR A 24 16.49 -3.61 4.01
C THR A 24 15.58 -4.41 3.09
N GLN A 25 15.13 -3.81 1.98
CA GLN A 25 14.33 -4.50 0.94
C GLN A 25 15.07 -5.71 0.37
N GLU A 26 16.36 -5.58 0.05
CA GLU A 26 17.18 -6.68 -0.45
C GLU A 26 17.23 -7.85 0.54
N ILE A 27 17.44 -7.57 1.81
CA ILE A 27 17.49 -8.60 2.87
C ILE A 27 16.13 -9.27 3.05
N ILE A 28 15.05 -8.49 3.10
CA ILE A 28 13.69 -9.02 3.24
C ILE A 28 13.34 -9.93 2.06
N LEU A 29 13.66 -9.51 0.84
CA LEU A 29 13.40 -10.30 -0.35
C LEU A 29 14.18 -11.62 -0.38
N ALA A 30 15.43 -11.61 0.09
CA ALA A 30 16.30 -12.78 0.04
C ALA A 30 16.05 -13.77 1.18
N GLU A 31 15.75 -13.30 2.39
CA GLU A 31 15.79 -14.11 3.61
C GLU A 31 14.60 -13.88 4.56
N GLY A 32 13.65 -13.03 4.16
CA GLY A 32 12.47 -12.71 4.96
C GLY A 32 12.71 -11.57 5.96
N ARG A 33 11.61 -11.10 6.53
CA ARG A 33 11.55 -9.92 7.41
C ARG A 33 12.40 -10.07 8.69
N GLU A 34 12.37 -11.26 9.28
CA GLU A 34 13.09 -11.55 10.53
C GLU A 34 14.62 -11.40 10.40
N ALA A 35 15.14 -11.57 9.18
CA ALA A 35 16.55 -11.38 8.90
C ALA A 35 17.00 -9.91 8.87
N ALA A 36 16.08 -8.96 8.70
CA ALA A 36 16.35 -7.53 8.52
C ALA A 36 16.51 -6.79 9.86
N SER A 37 17.59 -7.06 10.61
CA SER A 37 17.89 -6.33 11.84
C SER A 37 18.78 -5.11 11.58
N ILE A 38 18.61 -4.04 12.40
CA ILE A 38 19.45 -2.83 12.32
C ILE A 38 20.94 -3.18 12.40
N ARG A 39 21.34 -4.14 13.25
CA ARG A 39 22.74 -4.57 13.38
C ARG A 39 23.26 -5.21 12.10
N ARG A 40 22.46 -6.05 11.47
CA ARG A 40 22.82 -6.71 10.22
C ARG A 40 22.96 -5.70 9.09
N ILE A 41 21.96 -4.83 8.93
CA ILE A 41 21.97 -3.80 7.89
C ILE A 41 23.19 -2.90 8.05
N ALA A 42 23.48 -2.43 9.28
CA ALA A 42 24.66 -1.63 9.57
C ALA A 42 25.96 -2.37 9.19
N LYS A 43 26.07 -3.66 9.55
CA LYS A 43 27.23 -4.50 9.22
C LYS A 43 27.42 -4.64 7.71
N GLU A 44 26.36 -4.96 6.96
CA GLU A 44 26.43 -5.13 5.50
C GLU A 44 26.72 -3.82 4.76
N MET A 45 26.27 -2.70 5.31
CA MET A 45 26.55 -1.37 4.75
C MET A 45 27.85 -0.74 5.27
N GLY A 46 28.59 -1.44 6.14
CA GLY A 46 29.87 -0.98 6.67
C GLY A 46 29.76 0.24 7.59
N CYS A 47 28.64 0.45 8.27
CA CYS A 47 28.40 1.59 9.15
C CYS A 47 28.03 1.16 10.58
N SER A 48 27.85 2.14 11.48
CA SER A 48 27.39 1.86 12.84
C SER A 48 25.84 1.83 12.88
N SER A 49 25.27 1.05 13.82
CA SER A 49 23.83 1.09 14.09
C SER A 49 23.33 2.49 14.44
N ALA A 50 24.15 3.32 15.08
CA ALA A 50 23.82 4.70 15.40
C ALA A 50 23.55 5.55 14.14
N SER A 51 24.14 5.17 12.99
CA SER A 51 23.88 5.85 11.71
C SER A 51 22.45 5.65 11.22
N LEU A 52 21.87 4.47 11.45
CA LEU A 52 20.48 4.16 11.09
C LEU A 52 19.49 4.88 12.02
N TYR A 53 19.81 4.95 13.33
CA TYR A 53 18.95 5.64 14.31
C TYR A 53 18.85 7.16 14.10
N ARG A 54 19.65 7.74 13.22
CA ARG A 54 19.46 9.14 12.79
C ARG A 54 18.29 9.31 11.82
N TYR A 55 17.87 8.22 11.17
CA TYR A 55 16.81 8.23 10.16
C TYR A 55 15.55 7.50 10.60
N PHE A 56 15.68 6.51 11.49
CA PHE A 56 14.57 5.66 11.92
C PHE A 56 14.54 5.60 13.46
N GLU A 57 13.35 5.74 14.02
CA GLU A 57 13.16 5.66 15.47
C GLU A 57 13.49 4.25 16.01
N ASN A 58 13.17 3.23 15.21
CA ASN A 58 13.39 1.83 15.58
C ASN A 58 13.43 0.92 14.33
N GLN A 59 13.65 -0.37 14.56
CA GLN A 59 13.65 -1.38 13.49
C GLN A 59 12.30 -1.53 12.80
N ALA A 60 11.20 -1.43 13.54
CA ALA A 60 9.86 -1.58 12.98
C ALA A 60 9.55 -0.49 11.95
N GLU A 61 9.97 0.76 12.21
CA GLU A 61 9.83 1.86 11.26
C GLU A 61 10.64 1.60 9.98
N LEU A 62 11.89 1.14 10.10
CA LEU A 62 12.71 0.80 8.94
C LEU A 62 12.09 -0.33 8.10
N ILE A 63 11.60 -1.38 8.74
CA ILE A 63 10.89 -2.48 8.07
C ILE A 63 9.63 -1.95 7.39
N TYR A 64 8.87 -1.08 8.06
CA TYR A 64 7.68 -0.47 7.49
C TYR A 64 7.99 0.28 6.18
N TYR A 65 9.04 1.13 6.17
CA TYR A 65 9.48 1.79 4.93
C TYR A 65 9.90 0.80 3.83
N ALA A 66 10.57 -0.28 4.21
CA ALA A 66 11.01 -1.28 3.24
C ALA A 66 9.81 -2.02 2.61
N GLU A 67 8.79 -2.35 3.41
CA GLU A 67 7.59 -3.05 2.93
C GLU A 67 6.67 -2.19 2.05
N LEU A 68 6.78 -0.85 2.09
CA LEU A 68 6.02 0.02 1.20
C LEU A 68 6.31 -0.25 -0.29
N ASN A 69 7.46 -0.82 -0.63
CA ASN A 69 7.74 -1.27 -2.00
C ASN A 69 6.74 -2.31 -2.52
N GLN A 70 6.15 -3.10 -1.65
CA GLN A 70 5.17 -4.13 -2.01
C GLN A 70 3.88 -3.52 -2.60
N LEU A 71 3.61 -2.24 -2.29
CA LEU A 71 2.49 -1.51 -2.91
C LEU A 71 2.70 -1.24 -4.41
N SER A 72 3.91 -1.41 -4.92
CA SER A 72 4.21 -1.24 -6.35
C SER A 72 3.39 -2.19 -7.24
N GLY A 73 3.08 -3.39 -6.78
CA GLY A 73 2.19 -4.34 -7.47
C GLY A 73 0.79 -3.76 -7.65
N TYR A 74 0.21 -3.26 -6.57
CA TYR A 74 -1.09 -2.59 -6.60
C TYR A 74 -1.11 -1.39 -7.55
N ILE A 75 -0.11 -0.51 -7.46
CA ILE A 75 0.00 0.68 -8.33
C ILE A 75 0.12 0.28 -9.80
N LYS A 76 0.94 -0.70 -10.14
CA LYS A 76 1.06 -1.21 -11.51
C LYS A 76 -0.27 -1.76 -12.02
N ARG A 77 -1.00 -2.50 -11.19
CA ARG A 77 -2.32 -3.04 -11.54
C ARG A 77 -3.34 -1.94 -11.77
N LEU A 78 -3.38 -0.91 -10.90
CA LEU A 78 -4.23 0.27 -11.08
C LEU A 78 -3.94 0.97 -12.41
N ASN A 79 -2.66 1.25 -12.71
CA ASN A 79 -2.25 1.92 -13.94
C ASN A 79 -2.62 1.15 -15.21
N ALA A 80 -2.61 -0.17 -15.16
CA ALA A 80 -3.03 -1.03 -16.26
C ALA A 80 -4.56 -1.11 -16.40
N ALA A 81 -5.27 -1.28 -15.28
CA ALA A 81 -6.71 -1.52 -15.26
C ALA A 81 -7.52 -0.28 -15.59
N GLN A 82 -7.13 0.91 -15.08
CA GLN A 82 -7.87 2.18 -15.29
C GLN A 82 -8.11 2.53 -16.77
N LYS A 83 -7.23 2.08 -17.65
CA LYS A 83 -7.34 2.33 -19.11
C LYS A 83 -8.57 1.68 -19.74
N ARG A 84 -9.19 0.73 -19.06
CA ARG A 84 -10.35 -0.03 -19.53
C ARG A 84 -11.66 0.44 -18.89
N TRP A 85 -11.59 1.22 -17.82
CA TRP A 85 -12.79 1.69 -17.12
C TRP A 85 -13.42 2.85 -17.86
N THR A 86 -14.67 2.68 -18.22
CA THR A 86 -15.47 3.64 -19.01
C THR A 86 -16.54 4.33 -18.17
N ASN A 87 -16.75 3.85 -16.94
CA ASN A 87 -17.82 4.24 -16.05
C ASN A 87 -17.27 4.48 -14.65
N ILE A 88 -17.82 5.44 -13.92
CA ILE A 88 -17.34 5.79 -12.58
C ILE A 88 -17.47 4.62 -11.59
N TRP A 89 -18.46 3.74 -11.75
CA TRP A 89 -18.60 2.58 -10.89
C TRP A 89 -17.60 1.46 -11.24
N GLU A 90 -17.26 1.30 -12.53
CA GLU A 90 -16.11 0.45 -12.90
C GLU A 90 -14.83 0.98 -12.29
N TYR A 91 -14.68 2.31 -12.22
CA TYR A 91 -13.54 2.94 -11.57
C TYR A 91 -13.55 2.66 -10.06
N TYR A 92 -14.68 2.84 -9.37
CA TYR A 92 -14.83 2.59 -7.95
C TYR A 92 -14.53 1.12 -7.61
N VAL A 93 -15.26 0.18 -8.23
CA VAL A 93 -15.14 -1.25 -7.95
C VAL A 93 -13.81 -1.81 -8.46
N GLY A 94 -13.29 -1.30 -9.58
CA GLY A 94 -12.01 -1.71 -10.14
C GLY A 94 -10.82 -1.36 -9.27
N ILE A 95 -10.86 -0.24 -8.52
CA ILE A 95 -9.83 0.09 -7.53
C ILE A 95 -9.82 -0.98 -6.43
N TRP A 96 -10.99 -1.39 -5.94
CA TRP A 96 -11.12 -2.44 -4.94
C TRP A 96 -10.66 -3.80 -5.47
N ASP A 97 -10.98 -4.17 -6.71
CA ASP A 97 -10.49 -5.40 -7.34
C ASP A 97 -8.95 -5.42 -7.38
N CYS A 98 -8.35 -4.32 -7.82
CA CYS A 98 -6.90 -4.19 -7.85
C CYS A 98 -6.27 -4.31 -6.46
N TYR A 99 -6.88 -3.68 -5.45
CA TYR A 99 -6.40 -3.69 -4.08
C TYR A 99 -6.52 -5.08 -3.44
N CYS A 100 -7.71 -5.70 -3.52
CA CYS A 100 -7.95 -7.01 -2.92
C CYS A 100 -7.04 -8.09 -3.52
N ARG A 101 -6.77 -8.07 -4.83
CA ARG A 101 -5.86 -9.02 -5.47
C ARG A 101 -4.46 -8.98 -4.89
N GLU A 102 -3.94 -7.81 -4.63
CA GLU A 102 -2.59 -7.66 -4.03
C GLU A 102 -2.62 -7.94 -2.53
N ALA A 103 -3.63 -7.46 -1.82
CA ALA A 103 -3.77 -7.67 -0.38
C ALA A 103 -3.94 -9.15 -0.02
N PHE A 104 -4.76 -9.89 -0.77
CA PHE A 104 -5.00 -11.31 -0.49
C PHE A 104 -3.82 -12.20 -0.90
N ARG A 105 -2.99 -11.77 -1.86
CA ARG A 105 -1.71 -12.45 -2.17
C ARG A 105 -0.62 -12.18 -1.15
N ASN A 106 -0.64 -11.02 -0.52
CA ASN A 106 0.41 -10.58 0.40
C ASN A 106 -0.17 -10.17 1.77
N PRO A 107 -0.96 -11.04 2.44
CA PRO A 107 -1.76 -10.64 3.60
C PRO A 107 -0.91 -10.13 4.75
N GLU A 108 0.27 -10.70 5.00
CA GLU A 108 1.16 -10.26 6.08
C GLU A 108 1.67 -8.82 5.89
N VAL A 109 1.93 -8.43 4.64
CA VAL A 109 2.41 -7.08 4.30
C VAL A 109 1.27 -6.08 4.45
N TYR A 110 0.08 -6.39 3.90
CA TYR A 110 -1.07 -5.50 3.95
C TYR A 110 -1.64 -5.35 5.35
N ASP A 111 -1.59 -6.41 6.17
CA ASP A 111 -1.93 -6.37 7.60
C ASP A 111 -0.96 -5.45 8.36
N LEU A 112 0.35 -5.58 8.13
CA LEU A 112 1.35 -4.70 8.71
C LEU A 112 1.15 -3.24 8.32
N LEU A 113 0.91 -2.98 7.02
CA LEU A 113 0.86 -1.62 6.50
C LEU A 113 -0.42 -0.88 6.88
N PHE A 114 -1.56 -1.57 6.98
CA PHE A 114 -2.87 -0.93 7.04
C PHE A 114 -3.72 -1.28 8.25
N LEU A 115 -3.54 -2.43 8.89
CA LEU A 115 -4.37 -2.85 10.01
C LEU A 115 -3.63 -2.89 11.34
N LYS A 116 -2.39 -3.38 11.36
CA LYS A 116 -1.59 -3.45 12.60
C LYS A 116 -0.80 -2.19 12.90
N SER A 117 -0.67 -1.27 11.96
CA SER A 117 0.13 -0.10 12.20
C SER A 117 -0.64 0.86 13.11
N GLU A 118 -0.25 0.95 14.38
CA GLU A 118 -0.55 2.08 15.26
C GLU A 118 0.12 3.38 14.77
N ASN A 119 0.59 3.38 13.52
CA ASN A 119 1.40 4.45 13.00
C ASN A 119 0.55 5.67 12.64
N THR A 120 0.38 6.54 13.62
CA THR A 120 -0.24 7.86 13.45
C THR A 120 0.46 8.73 12.38
N LYS A 121 1.65 8.32 11.93
CA LYS A 121 2.46 8.99 10.91
C LYS A 121 2.35 8.33 9.52
N LEU A 122 1.42 7.38 9.33
CA LEU A 122 1.28 6.59 8.10
C LEU A 122 1.34 7.44 6.82
N ASN A 123 0.63 8.55 6.78
CA ASN A 123 0.61 9.48 5.65
C ASN A 123 1.94 10.13 5.36
N ALA A 124 2.58 10.63 6.41
CA ALA A 124 3.88 11.27 6.29
C ALA A 124 4.90 10.26 5.75
N THR A 125 4.87 9.04 6.27
CA THR A 125 5.75 7.94 5.86
C THR A 125 5.52 7.53 4.40
N ILE A 126 4.27 7.39 3.97
CA ILE A 126 3.93 7.04 2.58
C ILE A 126 4.32 8.18 1.63
N THR A 127 4.03 9.42 2.01
CA THR A 127 4.41 10.60 1.21
C THR A 127 5.92 10.69 1.05
N GLU A 128 6.66 10.62 2.15
CA GLU A 128 8.12 10.63 2.15
C GLU A 128 8.71 9.46 1.34
N TYR A 129 8.11 8.27 1.45
CA TYR A 129 8.54 7.11 0.68
C TYR A 129 8.44 7.36 -0.83
N TYR A 130 7.31 7.84 -1.33
CA TYR A 130 7.14 8.11 -2.75
C TYR A 130 7.93 9.32 -3.27
N GLU A 131 8.29 10.25 -2.40
CA GLU A 131 9.26 11.30 -2.72
C GLU A 131 10.67 10.74 -2.89
N MET A 132 11.07 9.78 -2.03
CA MET A 132 12.36 9.10 -2.13
C MET A 132 12.42 8.06 -3.28
N PHE A 133 11.30 7.44 -3.63
CA PHE A 133 11.17 6.37 -4.61
C PHE A 133 10.13 6.69 -5.68
N PRO A 134 10.31 7.75 -6.49
CA PRO A 134 9.34 8.12 -7.51
C PRO A 134 9.15 7.01 -8.56
N GLU A 135 10.16 6.16 -8.77
CA GLU A 135 10.07 4.99 -9.63
C GLU A 135 9.04 3.94 -9.17
N ALA A 136 8.74 3.89 -7.87
CA ALA A 136 7.74 2.96 -7.32
C ALA A 136 6.31 3.31 -7.76
N VAL A 137 6.06 4.56 -8.10
CA VAL A 137 4.75 5.07 -8.51
C VAL A 137 4.59 5.03 -10.03
N GLY A 138 5.69 5.20 -10.78
CA GLY A 138 5.69 5.27 -12.24
C GLY A 138 4.80 6.42 -12.76
N GLU A 139 4.12 6.18 -13.89
CA GLU A 139 3.19 7.14 -14.52
C GLU A 139 1.78 7.07 -13.88
N THR A 140 1.68 7.16 -12.57
CA THR A 140 0.40 7.14 -11.86
C THR A 140 -0.30 8.49 -11.99
N ASN A 141 -1.62 8.49 -12.23
CA ASN A 141 -2.37 9.73 -12.31
C ASN A 141 -2.46 10.42 -10.95
N GLN A 142 -2.69 11.75 -10.98
CA GLN A 142 -2.72 12.59 -9.79
C GLN A 142 -3.78 12.12 -8.77
N PHE A 143 -4.95 11.66 -9.22
CA PHE A 143 -6.00 11.17 -8.35
C PHE A 143 -5.54 9.97 -7.50
N PHE A 144 -4.87 8.98 -8.10
CA PHE A 144 -4.36 7.83 -7.34
C PHE A 144 -3.28 8.25 -6.35
N MET A 145 -2.44 9.23 -6.71
CA MET A 145 -1.45 9.77 -5.78
C MET A 145 -2.09 10.46 -4.58
N GLU A 146 -3.13 11.25 -4.80
CA GLU A 146 -3.89 11.90 -3.72
C GLU A 146 -4.60 10.88 -2.84
N MET A 147 -5.22 9.86 -3.43
CA MET A 147 -5.83 8.74 -2.72
C MET A 147 -4.80 7.99 -1.85
N LEU A 148 -3.67 7.61 -2.41
CA LEU A 148 -2.63 6.86 -1.70
C LEU A 148 -2.02 7.63 -0.51
N LYS A 149 -2.02 8.94 -0.58
CA LYS A 149 -1.53 9.84 0.47
C LYS A 149 -2.53 10.07 1.61
N GLN A 150 -3.74 9.53 1.56
CA GLN A 150 -4.72 9.73 2.63
C GLN A 150 -4.32 9.02 3.93
N LYS A 151 -4.76 9.61 5.06
CA LYS A 151 -4.30 9.27 6.42
C LYS A 151 -4.57 7.82 6.85
N ASP A 152 -5.63 7.22 6.34
CA ASP A 152 -6.06 5.88 6.69
C ASP A 152 -6.83 5.24 5.51
N PHE A 153 -7.16 3.98 5.69
CA PHE A 153 -7.84 3.18 4.68
C PHE A 153 -9.23 3.72 4.31
N MET A 154 -10.02 4.15 5.31
CA MET A 154 -11.33 4.72 5.07
C MET A 154 -11.26 6.07 4.35
N ALA A 155 -10.28 6.90 4.69
CA ALA A 155 -10.08 8.17 4.00
C ALA A 155 -9.67 7.97 2.54
N ARG A 156 -8.92 6.90 2.22
CA ARG A 156 -8.58 6.54 0.82
C ARG A 156 -9.81 6.19 0.00
N ASP A 157 -10.68 5.32 0.52
CA ASP A 157 -11.92 4.97 -0.16
C ASP A 157 -12.85 6.18 -0.27
N TYR A 158 -12.89 7.06 0.74
CA TYR A 158 -13.72 8.25 0.69
C TYR A 158 -13.30 9.22 -0.42
N GLU A 159 -12.02 9.30 -0.82
CA GLU A 159 -11.60 10.07 -2.00
C GLU A 159 -12.27 9.55 -3.27
N ILE A 160 -12.45 8.23 -3.39
CA ILE A 160 -13.15 7.64 -4.53
C ILE A 160 -14.64 7.98 -4.46
N CYS A 161 -15.25 7.92 -3.27
CA CYS A 161 -16.65 8.36 -3.07
C CYS A 161 -16.84 9.83 -3.47
N LYS A 162 -15.90 10.72 -3.16
CA LYS A 162 -15.94 12.13 -3.61
C LYS A 162 -15.98 12.25 -5.13
N LYS A 163 -15.20 11.43 -5.83
CA LYS A 163 -15.22 11.38 -7.29
C LYS A 163 -16.59 10.94 -7.83
N CYS A 164 -17.19 9.90 -7.22
CA CYS A 164 -18.53 9.44 -7.57
C CYS A 164 -19.59 10.52 -7.34
N MET A 165 -19.47 11.31 -6.26
CA MET A 165 -20.35 12.45 -5.98
C MET A 165 -20.18 13.55 -7.03
N ALA A 166 -18.95 13.89 -7.37
CA ALA A 166 -18.64 14.94 -8.35
C ALA A 166 -19.22 14.62 -9.75
N GLU A 167 -19.29 13.34 -10.11
CA GLU A 167 -19.92 12.86 -11.34
C GLU A 167 -21.45 12.69 -11.23
N GLY A 168 -22.03 12.99 -10.06
CA GLY A 168 -23.48 12.89 -9.81
C GLY A 168 -23.99 11.45 -9.70
N ALA A 169 -23.09 10.46 -9.63
CA ALA A 169 -23.42 9.04 -9.54
C ALA A 169 -23.81 8.61 -8.11
N LEU A 170 -23.27 9.30 -7.09
CA LEU A 170 -23.51 9.03 -5.67
C LEU A 170 -24.11 10.27 -5.00
N ALA A 171 -25.14 10.08 -4.17
CA ALA A 171 -25.69 11.15 -3.35
C ALA A 171 -24.76 11.44 -2.16
N PRO A 172 -24.55 12.72 -1.77
CA PRO A 172 -23.69 13.08 -0.65
C PRO A 172 -24.04 12.38 0.67
N GLU A 173 -25.33 12.20 0.93
CA GLU A 173 -25.85 11.52 2.10
C GLU A 173 -25.59 10.01 2.12
N ALA A 174 -25.42 9.37 0.95
CA ALA A 174 -25.11 7.96 0.81
C ALA A 174 -23.60 7.66 0.87
N ALA A 175 -22.74 8.66 0.58
CA ALA A 175 -21.29 8.46 0.51
C ALA A 175 -20.67 7.93 1.82
N PRO A 176 -21.01 8.41 3.03
CA PRO A 176 -20.49 7.84 4.25
C PRO A 176 -20.91 6.37 4.48
N GLN A 177 -22.10 6.00 4.02
CA GLN A 177 -22.60 4.63 4.13
C GLN A 177 -21.85 3.70 3.16
N LEU A 178 -21.69 4.09 1.90
CA LEU A 178 -20.93 3.34 0.92
C LEU A 178 -19.51 3.09 1.41
N ASN A 179 -18.81 4.15 1.81
CA ASN A 179 -17.45 4.09 2.34
C ASN A 179 -17.33 3.09 3.51
N ARG A 180 -18.22 3.23 4.51
CA ARG A 180 -18.20 2.35 5.68
C ARG A 180 -18.47 0.89 5.30
N LEU A 181 -19.48 0.63 4.46
CA LEU A 181 -19.85 -0.74 4.09
C LEU A 181 -18.76 -1.41 3.26
N ALA A 182 -18.16 -0.71 2.30
CA ALA A 182 -17.06 -1.24 1.49
C ALA A 182 -15.84 -1.59 2.36
N CYS A 183 -15.46 -0.70 3.27
CA CYS A 183 -14.30 -0.94 4.14
C CYS A 183 -14.54 -2.07 5.15
N VAL A 184 -15.69 -2.11 5.82
CA VAL A 184 -16.03 -3.19 6.77
C VAL A 184 -16.15 -4.53 6.07
N LEU A 185 -16.73 -4.57 4.86
CA LEU A 185 -16.79 -5.77 4.04
C LEU A 185 -15.37 -6.28 3.72
N TYR A 186 -14.49 -5.38 3.27
CA TYR A 186 -13.09 -5.73 3.01
C TYR A 186 -12.38 -6.28 4.25
N GLU A 187 -12.51 -5.60 5.40
CA GLU A 187 -11.88 -6.05 6.64
C GLU A 187 -12.34 -7.46 7.03
N GLY A 188 -13.63 -7.78 6.85
CA GLY A 188 -14.16 -9.13 7.09
C GLY A 188 -13.52 -10.19 6.18
N TYR A 189 -13.46 -9.94 4.88
CA TYR A 189 -12.82 -10.83 3.91
C TYR A 189 -11.32 -10.97 4.15
N PHE A 190 -10.65 -9.86 4.42
CA PHE A 190 -9.21 -9.85 4.67
C PHE A 190 -8.84 -10.57 5.97
N LYS A 191 -9.63 -10.38 7.02
CA LYS A 191 -9.43 -11.09 8.28
C LYS A 191 -9.53 -12.60 8.10
N GLU A 192 -10.46 -13.10 7.30
CA GLU A 192 -10.52 -14.52 7.00
C GLU A 192 -9.27 -15.01 6.26
N VAL A 193 -8.74 -14.22 5.33
CA VAL A 193 -7.51 -14.55 4.62
C VAL A 193 -6.32 -14.60 5.59
N VAL A 194 -6.21 -13.65 6.52
CA VAL A 194 -5.13 -13.62 7.52
C VAL A 194 -5.25 -14.80 8.50
N ASP A 195 -6.46 -15.06 9.01
CA ASP A 195 -6.66 -16.06 10.06
C ASP A 195 -6.58 -17.51 9.55
N LYS A 196 -7.08 -17.76 8.34
CA LYS A 196 -7.20 -19.12 7.77
C LYS A 196 -6.11 -19.44 6.74
N GLY A 197 -5.42 -18.42 6.25
CA GLY A 197 -4.59 -18.52 5.06
C GLY A 197 -5.43 -18.62 3.79
N ILE A 198 -4.79 -18.43 2.65
CA ILE A 198 -5.39 -18.60 1.33
C ILE A 198 -4.34 -19.20 0.38
N ARG A 199 -4.75 -20.16 -0.46
CA ARG A 199 -3.89 -20.66 -1.52
C ARG A 199 -3.90 -19.67 -2.69
N GLU A 200 -2.78 -19.54 -3.38
CA GLU A 200 -2.67 -18.62 -4.52
C GLU A 200 -3.77 -18.86 -5.57
N GLU A 201 -4.12 -20.11 -5.81
CA GLU A 201 -5.17 -20.53 -6.77
C GLU A 201 -6.58 -20.11 -6.36
N ASP A 202 -6.82 -19.84 -5.06
CA ASP A 202 -8.13 -19.47 -4.52
C ASP A 202 -8.30 -17.94 -4.42
N VAL A 203 -7.21 -17.16 -4.58
CA VAL A 203 -7.24 -15.69 -4.44
C VAL A 203 -8.25 -15.06 -5.40
N ASP A 204 -8.22 -15.45 -6.68
CA ASP A 204 -9.09 -14.83 -7.68
C ASP A 204 -10.57 -15.14 -7.40
N ALA A 205 -10.91 -16.34 -6.92
CA ALA A 205 -12.27 -16.68 -6.51
C ALA A 205 -12.72 -15.89 -5.28
N ARG A 206 -11.80 -15.68 -4.31
CA ARG A 206 -12.10 -14.89 -3.10
C ARG A 206 -12.32 -13.43 -3.41
N VAL A 207 -11.49 -12.87 -4.31
CA VAL A 207 -11.70 -11.49 -4.80
C VAL A 207 -13.03 -11.36 -5.52
N ALA A 208 -13.38 -12.33 -6.39
CA ALA A 208 -14.65 -12.30 -7.11
C ALA A 208 -15.86 -12.28 -6.16
N GLN A 209 -15.83 -13.03 -5.05
CA GLN A 209 -16.87 -12.98 -4.02
C GLN A 209 -17.00 -11.59 -3.38
N TYR A 210 -15.85 -10.99 -2.99
CA TYR A 210 -15.85 -9.64 -2.44
C TYR A 210 -16.42 -8.61 -3.43
N ILE A 211 -16.04 -8.72 -4.72
CA ILE A 211 -16.50 -7.82 -5.77
C ILE A 211 -18.01 -7.98 -6.02
N GLU A 212 -18.54 -9.20 -5.98
CA GLU A 212 -19.97 -9.45 -6.11
C GLU A 212 -20.78 -8.79 -4.98
N ASP A 213 -20.32 -8.90 -3.75
CA ASP A 213 -20.94 -8.24 -2.60
C ASP A 213 -20.82 -6.71 -2.68
N LEU A 214 -19.67 -6.19 -3.11
CA LEU A 214 -19.48 -4.77 -3.32
C LEU A 214 -20.37 -4.23 -4.45
N ASP A 215 -20.50 -4.95 -5.55
CA ASP A 215 -21.42 -4.63 -6.65
C ASP A 215 -22.86 -4.50 -6.14
N TRP A 216 -23.28 -5.43 -5.28
CA TRP A 216 -24.61 -5.36 -4.67
C TRP A 216 -24.78 -4.08 -3.83
N ILE A 217 -23.77 -3.72 -3.02
CA ILE A 217 -23.79 -2.46 -2.23
C ILE A 217 -23.89 -1.24 -3.16
N VAL A 218 -23.07 -1.19 -4.21
CA VAL A 218 -23.07 -0.10 -5.19
C VAL A 218 -24.43 0.03 -5.85
N MET A 219 -25.02 -1.06 -6.34
CA MET A 219 -26.32 -1.05 -7.01
C MET A 219 -27.46 -0.57 -6.13
N ASN A 220 -27.35 -0.76 -4.80
CA ASN A 220 -28.38 -0.31 -3.85
C ASN A 220 -28.17 1.12 -3.34
N LEU A 221 -26.95 1.66 -3.38
CA LEU A 221 -26.63 3.00 -2.87
C LEU A 221 -26.39 4.04 -3.96
N ALA A 222 -26.16 3.62 -5.20
CA ALA A 222 -25.96 4.52 -6.32
C ALA A 222 -27.20 5.39 -6.55
N LYS A 223 -26.99 6.69 -6.74
CA LYS A 223 -28.03 7.62 -7.22
C LYS A 223 -28.29 7.42 -8.71
N ASP A 224 -27.23 7.16 -9.46
CA ASP A 224 -27.26 6.93 -10.90
C ASP A 224 -26.15 5.92 -11.25
N LEU A 225 -26.54 4.79 -11.79
CA LEU A 225 -25.62 3.74 -12.21
C LEU A 225 -24.80 4.09 -13.47
N LYS A 226 -25.17 5.15 -14.21
CA LYS A 226 -24.46 5.55 -15.44
C LYS A 226 -24.30 4.39 -16.44
N GLY A 227 -25.26 3.47 -16.46
CA GLY A 227 -25.20 2.28 -17.30
C GLY A 227 -24.39 1.11 -16.75
N TYR A 228 -23.87 1.20 -15.52
CA TYR A 228 -23.17 0.12 -14.84
C TYR A 228 -24.07 -1.11 -14.63
N LYS A 229 -23.54 -2.30 -14.91
CA LYS A 229 -24.28 -3.58 -14.81
C LYS A 229 -23.58 -4.61 -13.89
N GLY A 230 -22.48 -4.20 -13.29
CA GLY A 230 -21.58 -5.04 -12.50
C GLY A 230 -20.19 -5.04 -13.09
N TYR A 231 -19.20 -5.24 -12.23
CA TYR A 231 -17.79 -5.19 -12.63
C TYR A 231 -17.43 -6.40 -13.50
N GLY A 232 -16.89 -6.13 -14.68
CA GLY A 232 -16.50 -7.20 -15.63
C GLY A 232 -17.64 -7.84 -16.41
N LYS A 233 -18.87 -7.24 -16.38
CA LYS A 233 -20.06 -7.72 -17.10
C LYS A 233 -20.36 -6.91 -18.35
#